data_8b801d3ea7f01a7f3eb90457a1070b51
#
_entry.id   8b801d3ea7f01a7f3eb90457a1070b51
#
_cell.length_a   1.000
_cell.length_b   1.000
_cell.length_c   1.000
_cell.angle_alpha   90.00
_cell.angle_beta   90.00
_cell.angle_gamma   90.00
#
_symmetry.space_group_name_H-M   'P 1'
#
loop_
_entity.id
_entity.type
_entity.pdbx_description
1 polymer ?
#
loop_
_entity_poly.entity_id
_entity_poly.type
_entity_poly.pdbx_seq_one_letter_code
_entity_poly.pdbx_strand_id
1 'polypeptide(L)'
;MRIAIAGGHGQIGRLLSRRLAAAGHEPVALIRSADQSDDVTADGATPVVIDLEHTDDAALAEALTGCDGAVFAAGAGPNSDPERKLSLDRDGAILLADASVQAGVRRFVVISSKGADTFDPDSDDGFQVYLRAKSEADTAIRAHDDLHWTVVRPGALTDEPGTAQFEVGDTVEGSIPRADVAHLIAELVTSDQAVHAQFEVVSGATAMRDLVF
;
A
#
# COMPACT_ATOMS: atom_id res chain seq x y z
N MET A 1 -17.07 -5.46 -1.46
CA MET A 1 -15.80 -6.10 -1.82
C MET A 1 -15.04 -6.42 -0.56
N ARG A 2 -14.30 -7.50 -0.55
CA ARG A 2 -13.41 -7.89 0.54
C ARG A 2 -11.97 -7.52 0.17
N ILE A 3 -11.33 -6.65 0.95
CA ILE A 3 -10.04 -6.04 0.61
C ILE A 3 -8.99 -6.39 1.67
N ALA A 4 -7.95 -7.11 1.28
CA ALA A 4 -6.81 -7.39 2.15
C ALA A 4 -5.87 -6.17 2.23
N ILE A 5 -5.39 -5.86 3.44
CA ILE A 5 -4.52 -4.71 3.70
C ILE A 5 -3.30 -5.19 4.47
N ALA A 6 -2.18 -5.37 3.79
CA ALA A 6 -0.89 -5.60 4.42
C ALA A 6 -0.42 -4.31 5.12
N GLY A 7 0.00 -4.42 6.39
CA GLY A 7 0.22 -3.25 7.24
C GLY A 7 -1.08 -2.66 7.80
N GLY A 8 -2.09 -3.49 8.04
CA GLY A 8 -3.42 -3.09 8.48
C GLY A 8 -3.45 -2.29 9.79
N HIS A 9 -2.48 -2.47 10.69
CA HIS A 9 -2.35 -1.68 11.93
C HIS A 9 -1.54 -0.38 11.75
N GLY A 10 -0.93 -0.16 10.57
CA GLY A 10 -0.24 1.10 10.25
C GLY A 10 -1.21 2.28 10.15
N GLN A 11 -0.68 3.52 10.25
CA GLN A 11 -1.52 4.73 10.22
C GLN A 11 -2.42 4.80 8.98
N ILE A 12 -1.87 4.56 7.77
CA ILE A 12 -2.67 4.55 6.54
C ILE A 12 -3.58 3.31 6.50
N GLY A 13 -3.11 2.14 6.91
CA GLY A 13 -3.91 0.91 6.95
C GLY A 13 -5.17 1.04 7.80
N ARG A 14 -5.07 1.65 8.97
CA ARG A 14 -6.21 1.93 9.87
C ARG A 14 -7.19 2.95 9.27
N LEU A 15 -6.68 4.03 8.68
CA LEU A 15 -7.50 5.02 7.96
C LEU A 15 -8.24 4.40 6.78
N LEU A 16 -7.55 3.56 6.02
CA LEU A 16 -8.11 2.82 4.89
C LEU A 16 -9.20 1.84 5.34
N SER A 17 -8.97 1.08 6.42
CA SER A 17 -9.95 0.16 6.99
C SER A 17 -11.25 0.86 7.36
N ARG A 18 -11.16 1.98 8.12
CA ARG A 18 -12.33 2.80 8.48
C ARG A 18 -13.09 3.28 7.27
N ARG A 19 -12.38 3.72 6.24
CA ARG A 19 -13.00 4.26 5.02
C ARG A 19 -13.71 3.17 4.22
N LEU A 20 -13.07 2.03 4.02
CA LEU A 20 -13.66 0.88 3.34
C LEU A 20 -14.88 0.35 4.07
N ALA A 21 -14.80 0.18 5.40
CA ALA A 21 -15.94 -0.26 6.22
C ALA A 21 -17.12 0.73 6.14
N ALA A 22 -16.85 2.04 6.23
CA ALA A 22 -17.87 3.08 6.09
C ALA A 22 -18.54 3.10 4.70
N ALA A 23 -17.83 2.65 3.65
CA ALA A 23 -18.37 2.49 2.30
C ALA A 23 -19.07 1.14 2.07
N GLY A 24 -19.19 0.29 3.09
CA GLY A 24 -19.85 -1.01 3.01
C GLY A 24 -19.00 -2.14 2.42
N HIS A 25 -17.68 -1.97 2.40
CA HIS A 25 -16.72 -3.00 2.06
C HIS A 25 -16.26 -3.77 3.30
N GLU A 26 -15.57 -4.89 3.10
CA GLU A 26 -15.07 -5.78 4.15
C GLU A 26 -13.53 -5.71 4.18
N PRO A 27 -12.91 -4.79 4.94
CA PRO A 27 -11.47 -4.76 5.07
C PRO A 27 -10.96 -5.95 5.90
N VAL A 28 -9.89 -6.58 5.43
CA VAL A 28 -9.15 -7.66 6.10
C VAL A 28 -7.76 -7.12 6.43
N ALA A 29 -7.53 -6.83 7.70
CA ALA A 29 -6.25 -6.28 8.16
C ALA A 29 -5.23 -7.39 8.41
N LEU A 30 -4.23 -7.51 7.54
CA LEU A 30 -3.07 -8.38 7.80
C LEU A 30 -2.18 -7.67 8.82
N ILE A 31 -2.05 -8.26 10.00
CA ILE A 31 -1.36 -7.69 11.16
C ILE A 31 -0.27 -8.63 11.66
N ARG A 32 0.84 -8.06 12.12
CA ARG A 32 2.01 -8.81 12.56
C ARG A 32 1.81 -9.55 13.89
N SER A 33 0.94 -9.04 14.76
CA SER A 33 0.82 -9.50 16.14
C SER A 33 -0.64 -9.43 16.60
N ALA A 34 -1.05 -10.41 17.43
CA ALA A 34 -2.43 -10.54 17.90
C ALA A 34 -2.89 -9.38 18.82
N ASP A 35 -1.97 -8.69 19.48
CA ASP A 35 -2.26 -7.51 20.31
C ASP A 35 -2.76 -6.31 19.49
N GLN A 36 -2.59 -6.33 18.17
CA GLN A 36 -3.11 -5.32 17.25
C GLN A 36 -4.59 -5.56 16.85
N SER A 37 -5.15 -6.72 17.21
CA SER A 37 -6.47 -7.15 16.72
C SER A 37 -7.61 -6.23 17.15
N ASP A 38 -7.62 -5.81 18.42
CA ASP A 38 -8.68 -4.97 18.95
C ASP A 38 -8.74 -3.60 18.25
N ASP A 39 -7.59 -3.03 17.96
CA ASP A 39 -7.46 -1.76 17.25
C ASP A 39 -8.05 -1.82 15.84
N VAL A 40 -7.67 -2.84 15.05
CA VAL A 40 -8.15 -2.95 13.67
C VAL A 40 -9.63 -3.39 13.62
N THR A 41 -10.09 -4.15 14.61
CA THR A 41 -11.51 -4.49 14.75
C THR A 41 -12.34 -3.24 15.07
N ALA A 42 -11.85 -2.36 15.93
CA ALA A 42 -12.49 -1.07 16.20
C ALA A 42 -12.55 -0.16 14.97
N ASP A 43 -11.62 -0.32 14.02
CA ASP A 43 -11.61 0.37 12.73
C ASP A 43 -12.52 -0.31 11.67
N GLY A 44 -13.23 -1.39 12.04
CA GLY A 44 -14.17 -2.10 11.17
C GLY A 44 -13.52 -3.17 10.29
N ALA A 45 -12.27 -3.56 10.55
CA ALA A 45 -11.56 -4.59 9.80
C ALA A 45 -11.60 -5.96 10.51
N THR A 46 -11.55 -7.03 9.73
CA THR A 46 -11.30 -8.38 10.24
C THR A 46 -9.80 -8.59 10.39
N PRO A 47 -9.26 -8.84 11.60
CA PRO A 47 -7.84 -9.10 11.77
C PRO A 47 -7.45 -10.49 11.26
N VAL A 48 -6.33 -10.56 10.54
CA VAL A 48 -5.62 -11.81 10.22
C VAL A 48 -4.18 -11.65 10.68
N VAL A 49 -3.78 -12.48 11.66
CA VAL A 49 -2.41 -12.43 12.20
C VAL A 49 -1.48 -13.17 11.26
N ILE A 50 -0.65 -12.42 10.55
CA ILE A 50 0.37 -12.94 9.64
C ILE A 50 1.53 -11.94 9.55
N ASP A 51 2.74 -12.44 9.80
CA ASP A 51 3.95 -11.63 9.72
C ASP A 51 4.61 -11.83 8.35
N LEU A 52 4.60 -10.79 7.52
CA LEU A 52 5.14 -10.83 6.16
C LEU A 52 6.65 -11.11 6.10
N GLU A 53 7.37 -10.87 7.20
CA GLU A 53 8.80 -11.17 7.30
C GLU A 53 9.08 -12.63 7.69
N HIS A 54 8.02 -13.41 8.09
CA HIS A 54 8.16 -14.78 8.62
C HIS A 54 7.10 -15.74 8.07
N THR A 55 6.49 -15.43 6.95
CA THR A 55 5.51 -16.28 6.26
C THR A 55 6.02 -16.70 4.89
N ASP A 56 5.30 -17.61 4.25
CA ASP A 56 5.53 -18.02 2.86
C ASP A 56 4.33 -17.69 1.96
N ASP A 57 4.53 -17.85 0.65
CA ASP A 57 3.51 -17.56 -0.38
C ASP A 57 2.22 -18.35 -0.13
N ALA A 58 2.30 -19.62 0.27
CA ALA A 58 1.14 -20.48 0.42
C ALA A 58 0.26 -20.06 1.60
N ALA A 59 0.86 -19.75 2.75
CA ALA A 59 0.16 -19.28 3.93
C ALA A 59 -0.47 -17.89 3.68
N LEU A 60 0.25 -17.02 2.96
CA LEU A 60 -0.27 -15.70 2.61
C LEU A 60 -1.40 -15.82 1.57
N ALA A 61 -1.28 -16.68 0.56
CA ALA A 61 -2.35 -16.92 -0.41
C ALA A 61 -3.62 -17.49 0.24
N GLU A 62 -3.47 -18.38 1.25
CA GLU A 62 -4.61 -18.85 2.05
C GLU A 62 -5.29 -17.69 2.80
N ALA A 63 -4.53 -16.78 3.39
CA ALA A 63 -5.05 -15.59 4.06
C ALA A 63 -5.80 -14.64 3.13
N LEU A 64 -5.44 -14.61 1.83
CA LEU A 64 -6.08 -13.81 0.79
C LEU A 64 -7.32 -14.48 0.18
N THR A 65 -7.62 -15.72 0.53
CA THR A 65 -8.74 -16.45 -0.06
C THR A 65 -10.07 -15.71 0.10
N GLY A 66 -10.77 -15.51 -1.02
CA GLY A 66 -12.06 -14.79 -1.08
C GLY A 66 -11.94 -13.27 -0.99
N CYS A 67 -10.72 -12.70 -1.07
CA CYS A 67 -10.56 -11.28 -1.27
C CYS A 67 -10.73 -10.89 -2.74
N ASP A 68 -11.30 -9.71 -2.98
CA ASP A 68 -11.50 -9.11 -4.30
C ASP A 68 -10.31 -8.22 -4.71
N GLY A 69 -9.56 -7.73 -3.73
CA GLY A 69 -8.39 -6.87 -3.93
C GLY A 69 -7.41 -6.92 -2.76
N ALA A 70 -6.18 -6.53 -3.02
CA ALA A 70 -5.12 -6.44 -2.03
C ALA A 70 -4.41 -5.08 -2.07
N VAL A 71 -4.04 -4.59 -0.90
CA VAL A 71 -3.30 -3.32 -0.74
C VAL A 71 -2.04 -3.58 0.07
N PHE A 72 -0.89 -3.19 -0.45
CA PHE A 72 0.33 -3.13 0.32
C PHE A 72 0.53 -1.74 0.91
N ALA A 73 0.26 -1.61 2.20
CA ALA A 73 0.41 -0.39 3.00
C ALA A 73 1.42 -0.57 4.16
N ALA A 74 2.18 -1.69 4.15
CA ALA A 74 3.22 -1.94 5.12
C ALA A 74 4.50 -1.15 4.82
N GLY A 75 5.30 -0.95 5.84
CA GLY A 75 6.62 -0.36 5.73
C GLY A 75 7.39 -0.49 7.05
N ALA A 76 8.70 -0.63 6.95
CA ALA A 76 9.58 -0.82 8.09
C ALA A 76 9.62 0.39 9.05
N GLY A 77 9.23 1.56 8.55
CA GLY A 77 9.24 2.81 9.30
C GLY A 77 10.59 3.56 9.21
N PRO A 78 10.60 4.86 9.58
CA PRO A 78 11.75 5.74 9.34
C PRO A 78 13.00 5.35 10.13
N ASN A 79 12.82 4.75 11.32
CA ASN A 79 13.91 4.41 12.24
C ASN A 79 14.36 2.94 12.16
N SER A 80 13.87 2.19 11.17
CA SER A 80 14.30 0.81 10.96
C SER A 80 15.70 0.75 10.31
N ASP A 81 16.39 -0.36 10.55
CA ASP A 81 17.65 -0.64 9.87
C ASP A 81 17.46 -0.90 8.37
N PRO A 82 18.53 -0.83 7.57
CA PRO A 82 18.48 -1.07 6.15
C PRO A 82 17.99 -2.48 5.77
N GLU A 83 18.34 -3.49 6.54
CA GLU A 83 17.95 -4.90 6.27
C GLU A 83 16.44 -5.03 6.31
N ARG A 84 15.79 -4.40 7.30
CA ARG A 84 14.35 -4.44 7.44
C ARG A 84 13.61 -3.66 6.34
N LYS A 85 14.20 -2.62 5.79
CA LYS A 85 13.65 -1.95 4.61
C LYS A 85 13.62 -2.88 3.40
N LEU A 86 14.65 -3.70 3.23
CA LEU A 86 14.69 -4.70 2.16
C LEU A 86 13.72 -5.84 2.42
N SER A 87 13.69 -6.43 3.64
CA SER A 87 12.84 -7.58 3.94
C SER A 87 11.34 -7.24 3.94
N LEU A 88 10.95 -6.03 4.38
CA LEU A 88 9.54 -5.68 4.44
C LEU A 88 9.09 -4.80 3.26
N ASP A 89 9.78 -3.66 2.98
CA ASP A 89 9.32 -2.73 1.95
C ASP A 89 9.50 -3.27 0.52
N ARG A 90 10.48 -4.16 0.29
CA ARG A 90 10.70 -4.84 -0.97
C ARG A 90 10.10 -6.25 -0.96
N ASP A 91 10.68 -7.16 -0.15
CA ASP A 91 10.36 -8.58 -0.21
C ASP A 91 8.94 -8.86 0.26
N GLY A 92 8.46 -8.15 1.30
CA GLY A 92 7.07 -8.26 1.76
C GLY A 92 6.05 -7.76 0.72
N ALA A 93 6.39 -6.74 -0.08
CA ALA A 93 5.52 -6.25 -1.15
C ALA A 93 5.45 -7.24 -2.32
N ILE A 94 6.60 -7.81 -2.71
CA ILE A 94 6.69 -8.85 -3.74
C ILE A 94 5.93 -10.10 -3.30
N LEU A 95 6.16 -10.56 -2.07
CA LEU A 95 5.46 -11.71 -1.49
C LEU A 95 3.94 -11.55 -1.52
N LEU A 96 3.41 -10.36 -1.18
CA LEU A 96 1.97 -10.10 -1.26
C LEU A 96 1.46 -10.12 -2.71
N ALA A 97 2.25 -9.63 -3.66
CA ALA A 97 1.88 -9.67 -5.07
C ALA A 97 1.84 -11.10 -5.61
N ASP A 98 2.86 -11.92 -5.32
CA ASP A 98 2.94 -13.34 -5.69
C ASP A 98 1.77 -14.14 -5.07
N ALA A 99 1.52 -13.96 -3.78
CA ALA A 99 0.41 -14.59 -3.08
C ALA A 99 -0.96 -14.15 -3.62
N SER A 100 -1.08 -12.88 -4.06
CA SER A 100 -2.31 -12.37 -4.71
C SER A 100 -2.60 -13.10 -6.01
N VAL A 101 -1.59 -13.29 -6.86
CA VAL A 101 -1.71 -14.08 -8.10
C VAL A 101 -2.14 -15.51 -7.78
N GLN A 102 -1.49 -16.15 -6.81
CA GLN A 102 -1.81 -17.52 -6.38
C GLN A 102 -3.23 -17.66 -5.83
N ALA A 103 -3.72 -16.67 -5.10
CA ALA A 103 -5.08 -16.63 -4.55
C ALA A 103 -6.15 -16.21 -5.57
N GLY A 104 -5.77 -15.80 -6.78
CA GLY A 104 -6.66 -15.26 -7.81
C GLY A 104 -7.15 -13.83 -7.54
N VAL A 105 -6.50 -13.10 -6.65
CA VAL A 105 -6.77 -11.70 -6.33
C VAL A 105 -6.05 -10.83 -7.35
N ARG A 106 -6.79 -10.28 -8.32
CA ARG A 106 -6.18 -9.52 -9.43
C ARG A 106 -5.97 -8.05 -9.12
N ARG A 107 -6.89 -7.40 -8.40
CA ARG A 107 -6.77 -5.97 -8.09
C ARG A 107 -5.73 -5.76 -6.99
N PHE A 108 -4.63 -5.09 -7.33
CA PHE A 108 -3.47 -4.89 -6.45
C PHE A 108 -3.05 -3.42 -6.42
N VAL A 109 -2.97 -2.82 -5.23
CA VAL A 109 -2.51 -1.44 -5.07
C VAL A 109 -1.33 -1.41 -4.09
N VAL A 110 -0.21 -0.84 -4.49
CA VAL A 110 0.95 -0.67 -3.62
C VAL A 110 1.17 0.81 -3.30
N ILE A 111 1.40 1.09 -2.01
CA ILE A 111 1.87 2.39 -1.55
C ILE A 111 3.41 2.37 -1.58
N SER A 112 3.95 3.03 -2.56
CA SER A 112 5.38 3.22 -2.78
C SER A 112 5.84 4.57 -2.21
N SER A 113 6.77 5.25 -2.87
CA SER A 113 7.31 6.54 -2.45
C SER A 113 7.64 7.42 -3.64
N LYS A 114 7.33 8.71 -3.53
CA LYS A 114 7.87 9.71 -4.44
C LYS A 114 9.39 9.60 -4.52
N GLY A 115 9.93 9.69 -5.72
CA GLY A 115 11.37 9.63 -5.97
C GLY A 115 11.98 8.23 -5.84
N ALA A 116 11.18 7.15 -5.80
CA ALA A 116 11.70 5.78 -5.65
C ALA A 116 12.76 5.44 -6.69
N ASP A 117 12.62 5.89 -7.95
CA ASP A 117 13.57 5.59 -9.03
C ASP A 117 14.80 6.53 -9.06
N THR A 118 14.93 7.46 -8.10
CA THR A 118 16.02 8.44 -8.05
C THR A 118 17.03 8.17 -6.93
N PHE A 119 17.05 6.95 -6.38
CA PHE A 119 17.99 6.55 -5.34
C PHE A 119 19.43 6.49 -5.83
N ASP A 120 20.37 6.71 -4.92
CA ASP A 120 21.81 6.49 -5.15
C ASP A 120 22.14 5.01 -4.85
N PRO A 121 22.50 4.19 -5.85
CA PRO A 121 22.75 2.76 -5.66
C PRO A 121 23.99 2.46 -4.80
N ASP A 122 24.93 3.42 -4.71
CA ASP A 122 26.18 3.27 -3.96
C ASP A 122 26.08 3.79 -2.52
N SER A 123 24.90 4.29 -2.12
CA SER A 123 24.67 4.86 -0.80
C SER A 123 24.11 3.84 0.18
N ASP A 124 24.73 3.79 1.39
CA ASP A 124 24.21 3.05 2.55
C ASP A 124 23.28 3.91 3.43
N ASP A 125 22.96 5.14 3.02
CA ASP A 125 22.02 5.98 3.74
C ASP A 125 20.63 5.30 3.81
N GLY A 126 20.06 5.28 5.01
CA GLY A 126 18.81 4.54 5.25
C GLY A 126 17.64 5.01 4.38
N PHE A 127 17.60 6.28 3.95
CA PHE A 127 16.57 6.76 3.04
C PHE A 127 16.82 6.30 1.60
N GLN A 128 18.08 6.27 1.15
CA GLN A 128 18.44 5.75 -0.17
C GLN A 128 18.14 4.24 -0.27
N VAL A 129 18.47 3.46 0.78
CA VAL A 129 18.09 2.03 0.85
C VAL A 129 16.57 1.86 0.81
N TYR A 130 15.80 2.73 1.49
CA TYR A 130 14.34 2.71 1.42
C TYR A 130 13.82 2.98 -0.01
N LEU A 131 14.33 4.02 -0.69
CA LEU A 131 13.93 4.33 -2.06
C LEU A 131 14.27 3.16 -3.01
N ARG A 132 15.46 2.56 -2.86
CA ARG A 132 15.85 1.36 -3.60
C ARG A 132 14.87 0.21 -3.38
N ALA A 133 14.54 -0.08 -2.13
CA ALA A 133 13.57 -1.14 -1.79
C ALA A 133 12.21 -0.92 -2.47
N LYS A 134 11.71 0.33 -2.46
CA LYS A 134 10.46 0.70 -3.13
C LYS A 134 10.56 0.57 -4.66
N SER A 135 11.65 1.03 -5.28
CA SER A 135 11.86 0.91 -6.72
C SER A 135 11.95 -0.54 -7.19
N GLU A 136 12.69 -1.39 -6.44
CA GLU A 136 12.80 -2.83 -6.74
C GLU A 136 11.44 -3.53 -6.60
N ALA A 137 10.66 -3.22 -5.56
CA ALA A 137 9.31 -3.74 -5.37
C ALA A 137 8.37 -3.30 -6.50
N ASP A 138 8.34 -1.99 -6.82
CA ASP A 138 7.53 -1.44 -7.91
C ASP A 138 7.83 -2.13 -9.23
N THR A 139 9.10 -2.40 -9.51
CA THR A 139 9.55 -3.07 -10.74
C THR A 139 9.06 -4.52 -10.79
N ALA A 140 9.18 -5.26 -9.70
CA ALA A 140 8.70 -6.64 -9.61
C ALA A 140 7.17 -6.70 -9.76
N ILE A 141 6.43 -5.82 -9.08
CA ILE A 141 4.96 -5.76 -9.15
C ILE A 141 4.49 -5.44 -10.58
N ARG A 142 5.13 -4.50 -11.27
CA ARG A 142 4.79 -4.15 -12.66
C ARG A 142 5.06 -5.28 -13.66
N ALA A 143 5.91 -6.24 -13.32
CA ALA A 143 6.20 -7.40 -14.17
C ALA A 143 5.11 -8.49 -14.10
N HIS A 144 4.13 -8.38 -13.22
CA HIS A 144 3.00 -9.32 -13.15
C HIS A 144 1.90 -8.97 -14.16
N ASP A 145 1.81 -9.74 -15.23
CA ASP A 145 0.74 -9.60 -16.25
C ASP A 145 -0.65 -10.00 -15.71
N ASP A 146 -0.68 -10.84 -14.67
CA ASP A 146 -1.92 -11.33 -14.05
C ASP A 146 -2.55 -10.35 -13.05
N LEU A 147 -1.81 -9.31 -12.62
CA LEU A 147 -2.29 -8.31 -11.68
C LEU A 147 -2.81 -7.05 -12.41
N HIS A 148 -3.95 -6.57 -11.99
CA HIS A 148 -4.42 -5.21 -12.25
C HIS A 148 -3.79 -4.26 -11.22
N TRP A 149 -2.47 -4.10 -11.35
CA TRP A 149 -1.68 -3.35 -10.38
C TRP A 149 -1.84 -1.82 -10.55
N THR A 150 -1.66 -1.10 -9.43
CA THR A 150 -1.45 0.35 -9.39
C THR A 150 -0.34 0.66 -8.39
N VAL A 151 0.66 1.42 -8.82
CA VAL A 151 1.75 1.92 -7.98
C VAL A 151 1.48 3.38 -7.64
N VAL A 152 1.20 3.65 -6.38
CA VAL A 152 0.96 5.02 -5.87
C VAL A 152 2.19 5.47 -5.12
N ARG A 153 2.77 6.59 -5.52
CA ARG A 153 4.00 7.20 -4.96
C ARG A 153 3.69 8.51 -4.25
N PRO A 154 3.29 8.50 -2.97
CA PRO A 154 2.99 9.71 -2.24
C PRO A 154 4.24 10.57 -2.03
N GLY A 155 4.05 11.89 -2.01
CA GLY A 155 5.00 12.84 -1.45
C GLY A 155 5.15 12.68 0.07
N ALA A 156 5.76 13.66 0.75
CA ALA A 156 5.95 13.64 2.19
C ALA A 156 4.60 13.50 2.92
N LEU A 157 4.49 12.49 3.78
CA LEU A 157 3.24 12.19 4.50
C LEU A 157 3.07 13.10 5.71
N THR A 158 1.87 13.67 5.88
CA THR A 158 1.50 14.48 7.05
C THR A 158 0.34 13.88 7.82
N ASP A 159 0.12 14.35 9.07
CA ASP A 159 -1.02 13.98 9.91
C ASP A 159 -2.11 15.06 9.93
N GLU A 160 -2.01 16.02 9.00
CA GLU A 160 -3.04 17.05 8.82
C GLU A 160 -4.37 16.42 8.38
N PRO A 161 -5.50 17.11 8.62
CA PRO A 161 -6.78 16.67 8.08
C PRO A 161 -6.76 16.53 6.56
N GLY A 162 -7.41 15.47 6.05
CA GLY A 162 -7.54 15.26 4.61
C GLY A 162 -8.40 16.33 3.94
N THR A 163 -8.07 16.67 2.73
CA THR A 163 -8.77 17.66 1.89
C THR A 163 -9.59 17.00 0.79
N ALA A 164 -9.32 15.74 0.47
CA ALA A 164 -9.84 15.01 -0.68
C ALA A 164 -9.54 15.70 -2.02
N GLN A 165 -8.45 16.46 -2.08
CA GLN A 165 -7.97 17.15 -3.28
C GLN A 165 -6.52 16.75 -3.55
N PHE A 166 -6.24 16.46 -4.81
CA PHE A 166 -5.01 15.81 -5.24
C PHE A 166 -4.37 16.53 -6.43
N GLU A 167 -3.06 16.36 -6.53
CA GLU A 167 -2.30 16.55 -7.76
C GLU A 167 -1.56 15.25 -8.03
N VAL A 168 -1.73 14.71 -9.24
CA VAL A 168 -1.11 13.47 -9.71
C VAL A 168 -0.30 13.72 -10.97
N GLY A 169 0.79 13.00 -11.15
CA GLY A 169 1.64 13.11 -12.33
C GLY A 169 2.87 12.22 -12.24
N ASP A 170 3.73 12.27 -13.27
CA ASP A 170 5.02 11.57 -13.28
C ASP A 170 5.99 12.15 -12.25
N THR A 171 5.92 13.46 -12.04
CA THR A 171 6.65 14.22 -11.04
C THR A 171 5.78 15.32 -10.47
N VAL A 172 5.57 15.34 -9.15
CA VAL A 172 4.84 16.38 -8.43
C VAL A 172 5.61 16.80 -7.18
N GLU A 173 5.42 18.03 -6.70
CA GLU A 173 6.14 18.54 -5.54
C GLU A 173 5.19 18.85 -4.38
N GLY A 174 5.53 18.38 -3.18
CA GLY A 174 4.74 18.68 -1.99
C GLY A 174 4.60 17.51 -1.02
N SER A 175 3.59 17.65 -0.17
CA SER A 175 3.21 16.67 0.85
C SER A 175 1.75 16.27 0.68
N ILE A 176 1.33 15.22 1.38
CA ILE A 176 -0.05 14.74 1.35
C ILE A 176 -0.44 14.18 2.72
N PRO A 177 -1.63 14.50 3.26
CA PRO A 177 -2.16 13.86 4.44
C PRO A 177 -2.33 12.34 4.26
N ARG A 178 -1.98 11.56 5.28
CA ARG A 178 -2.26 10.11 5.28
C ARG A 178 -3.73 9.78 5.08
N ALA A 179 -4.62 10.67 5.53
CA ALA A 179 -6.05 10.55 5.31
C ALA A 179 -6.44 10.64 3.82
N ASP A 180 -5.76 11.50 3.06
CA ASP A 180 -5.96 11.62 1.62
C ASP A 180 -5.36 10.45 0.86
N VAL A 181 -4.18 9.93 1.27
CA VAL A 181 -3.64 8.69 0.71
C VAL A 181 -4.62 7.54 0.93
N ALA A 182 -5.14 7.35 2.15
CA ALA A 182 -6.14 6.32 2.43
C ALA A 182 -7.43 6.49 1.60
N HIS A 183 -7.84 7.74 1.35
CA HIS A 183 -8.96 8.04 0.46
C HIS A 183 -8.68 7.57 -0.98
N LEU A 184 -7.57 8.00 -1.55
CA LEU A 184 -7.18 7.64 -2.91
C LEU A 184 -7.08 6.10 -3.07
N ILE A 185 -6.41 5.43 -2.13
CA ILE A 185 -6.24 3.97 -2.18
C ILE A 185 -7.60 3.24 -2.09
N ALA A 186 -8.54 3.71 -1.26
CA ALA A 186 -9.88 3.11 -1.15
C ALA A 186 -10.63 3.16 -2.49
N GLU A 187 -10.62 4.32 -3.17
CA GLU A 187 -11.25 4.49 -4.48
C GLU A 187 -10.57 3.63 -5.55
N LEU A 188 -9.25 3.59 -5.57
CA LEU A 188 -8.48 2.81 -6.54
C LEU A 188 -8.71 1.31 -6.38
N VAL A 189 -8.63 0.78 -5.14
CA VAL A 189 -8.74 -0.68 -4.94
C VAL A 189 -10.15 -1.21 -5.16
N THR A 190 -11.16 -0.35 -5.07
CA THR A 190 -12.58 -0.72 -5.27
C THR A 190 -13.11 -0.41 -6.67
N SER A 191 -12.24 0.02 -7.58
CA SER A 191 -12.59 0.34 -8.98
C SER A 191 -11.52 -0.16 -9.95
N ASP A 192 -11.81 -0.04 -11.25
CA ASP A 192 -10.86 -0.34 -12.33
C ASP A 192 -10.06 0.92 -12.77
N GLN A 193 -10.05 1.98 -11.96
CA GLN A 193 -9.26 3.17 -12.27
C GLN A 193 -7.76 2.90 -12.06
N ALA A 194 -6.93 3.55 -12.87
CA ALA A 194 -5.48 3.50 -12.79
C ALA A 194 -4.88 2.07 -12.84
N VAL A 195 -5.57 1.13 -13.49
CA VAL A 195 -5.00 -0.21 -13.74
C VAL A 195 -3.78 -0.09 -14.64
N HIS A 196 -2.67 -0.75 -14.25
CA HIS A 196 -1.35 -0.67 -14.88
C HIS A 196 -0.78 0.77 -14.93
N ALA A 197 -1.14 1.59 -13.94
CA ALA A 197 -0.62 2.94 -13.80
C ALA A 197 0.34 3.07 -12.61
N GLN A 198 1.35 3.90 -12.80
CA GLN A 198 2.26 4.37 -11.76
C GLN A 198 2.28 5.89 -11.80
N PHE A 199 2.12 6.54 -10.65
CA PHE A 199 2.13 7.99 -10.56
C PHE A 199 2.55 8.47 -9.17
N GLU A 200 3.10 9.68 -9.10
CA GLU A 200 3.30 10.40 -7.85
C GLU A 200 2.03 11.19 -7.48
N VAL A 201 1.80 11.39 -6.18
CA VAL A 201 0.64 12.13 -5.68
C VAL A 201 1.00 13.00 -4.48
N VAL A 202 0.47 14.23 -4.50
CA VAL A 202 0.53 15.20 -3.40
C VAL A 202 -0.84 15.86 -3.22
N SER A 203 -0.97 16.69 -2.18
CA SER A 203 -2.14 17.58 -2.05
C SER A 203 -2.21 18.55 -3.22
N GLY A 204 -3.40 18.76 -3.77
CA GLY A 204 -3.62 19.61 -4.93
C GLY A 204 -4.97 20.28 -4.92
N ALA A 205 -5.53 20.52 -6.10
CA ALA A 205 -6.81 21.20 -6.28
C ALA A 205 -7.86 20.34 -7.01
N THR A 206 -7.50 19.12 -7.46
CA THR A 206 -8.38 18.25 -8.24
C THR A 206 -9.09 17.25 -7.33
N ALA A 207 -10.42 17.21 -7.38
CA ALA A 207 -11.19 16.22 -6.63
C ALA A 207 -10.97 14.81 -7.20
N MET A 208 -11.09 13.78 -6.36
CA MET A 208 -10.87 12.37 -6.74
C MET A 208 -11.58 11.97 -8.04
N ARG A 209 -12.86 12.33 -8.18
CA ARG A 209 -13.68 11.98 -9.36
C ARG A 209 -13.22 12.62 -10.68
N ASP A 210 -12.40 13.66 -10.61
CA ASP A 210 -11.92 14.44 -11.76
C ASP A 210 -10.45 14.11 -12.09
N LEU A 211 -9.83 13.16 -11.34
CA LEU A 211 -8.46 12.71 -11.60
C LEU A 211 -8.37 11.91 -12.90
N VAL A 212 -7.29 12.13 -13.62
CA VAL A 212 -6.89 11.36 -14.80
C VAL A 212 -5.52 10.74 -14.48
N PHE A 213 -5.39 9.43 -14.64
CA PHE A 213 -4.21 8.63 -14.32
C PHE A 213 -3.46 8.17 -15.57
#